data_e8ff29057eab38ed5ad0d982aee2d1cb
#
_entry.id   e8ff29057eab38ed5ad0d982aee2d1cb
#
_cell.length_a   1.000
_cell.length_b   1.000
_cell.length_c   1.000
_cell.angle_alpha   90.00
_cell.angle_beta   90.00
_cell.angle_gamma   90.00
#
_symmetry.space_group_name_H-M   'P 1'
#
loop_
_entity.id
_entity.type
_entity.pdbx_description
1 polymer ?
#
loop_
_entity_poly.entity_id
_entity_poly.type
_entity_poly.pdbx_seq_one_letter_code
_entity_poly.pdbx_strand_id
1 'polypeptide(L)'
;MELVLYAYNSLLQKTYIDIATLEKTYIERETKVGIQRIPINQNNKFVSRIFSRGSWTNNGWFYGGFWQQIGRNYRKDIFINNKPTIEVDFKGIHPSILSINKGKASIDYELDELILPGLNHDQQTKALKLLVLIALS
;
A
#
# COMPACT_ATOMS: atom_id res chain seq x y z
N MET A 1 16.19 -6.36 13.18
CA MET A 1 14.83 -5.90 12.84
C MET A 1 14.59 -4.43 13.20
N GLU A 2 15.03 -3.97 14.33
CA GLU A 2 15.01 -2.56 14.78
C GLU A 2 15.82 -1.62 13.88
N LEU A 3 16.96 -2.08 13.40
CA LEU A 3 17.84 -1.33 12.49
C LEU A 3 17.15 -0.84 11.22
N VAL A 4 16.28 -1.64 10.61
CA VAL A 4 15.56 -1.26 9.38
C VAL A 4 14.56 -0.13 9.66
N LEU A 5 13.81 -0.22 10.75
CA LEU A 5 12.86 0.81 11.14
C LEU A 5 13.56 2.12 11.47
N TYR A 6 14.66 2.04 12.21
CA TYR A 6 15.48 3.21 12.55
C TYR A 6 16.06 3.87 11.29
N ALA A 7 16.66 3.09 10.39
CA ALA A 7 17.22 3.60 9.15
C ALA A 7 16.14 4.27 8.27
N TYR A 8 14.95 3.65 8.18
CA TYR A 8 13.83 4.20 7.42
C TYR A 8 13.32 5.52 8.03
N ASN A 9 13.08 5.58 9.33
CA ASN A 9 12.65 6.81 10.00
C ASN A 9 13.74 7.90 9.97
N SER A 10 15.02 7.54 10.02
CA SER A 10 16.13 8.49 9.83
C SER A 10 16.15 9.08 8.41
N LEU A 11 15.82 8.29 7.41
CA LEU A 11 15.61 8.78 6.04
C LEU A 11 14.41 9.73 5.98
N LEU A 12 13.28 9.33 6.55
CA LEU A 12 12.07 10.17 6.60
C LEU A 12 12.32 11.50 7.32
N GLN A 13 13.12 11.50 8.38
CA GLN A 13 13.47 12.72 9.11
C GLN A 13 14.11 13.78 8.20
N LYS A 14 14.97 13.35 7.28
CA LYS A 14 15.68 14.20 6.32
C LYS A 14 14.88 14.48 5.03
N THR A 15 13.71 13.85 4.88
CA THR A 15 12.89 13.93 3.68
C THR A 15 11.70 14.82 3.93
N TYR A 16 11.48 15.83 3.11
CA TYR A 16 10.28 16.66 3.14
C TYR A 16 9.19 15.99 2.30
N ILE A 17 8.03 15.72 2.90
CA ILE A 17 6.89 15.09 2.23
C ILE A 17 5.68 15.97 2.43
N ASP A 18 5.01 16.36 1.34
CA ASP A 18 3.86 17.26 1.37
C ASP A 18 2.88 16.96 0.23
N ILE A 19 1.71 17.61 0.25
CA ILE A 19 0.69 17.58 -0.80
C ILE A 19 0.51 19.00 -1.30
N ALA A 20 0.99 19.30 -2.52
CA ALA A 20 1.07 20.66 -3.05
C ALA A 20 -0.29 21.33 -3.29
N THR A 21 -1.34 20.54 -3.51
CA THR A 21 -2.69 21.05 -3.83
C THR A 21 -3.57 21.30 -2.60
N LEU A 22 -3.02 21.07 -1.39
CA LEU A 22 -3.81 21.13 -0.17
C LEU A 22 -3.79 22.55 0.43
N GLU A 23 -4.93 23.20 0.48
CA GLU A 23 -5.10 24.50 1.16
C GLU A 23 -5.15 24.37 2.68
N LYS A 24 -5.61 23.19 3.18
CA LYS A 24 -5.73 22.91 4.61
C LYS A 24 -4.56 22.05 5.09
N THR A 25 -4.21 22.15 6.35
CA THR A 25 -3.17 21.33 6.99
C THR A 25 -3.63 19.90 7.33
N TYR A 26 -4.81 19.51 6.90
CA TYR A 26 -5.40 18.19 7.13
C TYR A 26 -6.32 17.77 5.99
N ILE A 27 -6.52 16.45 5.86
CA ILE A 27 -7.52 15.83 4.99
C ILE A 27 -8.62 15.22 5.86
N GLU A 28 -9.86 15.40 5.47
CA GLU A 28 -11.01 14.76 6.10
C GLU A 28 -11.33 13.44 5.40
N ARG A 29 -11.49 12.39 6.20
CA ARG A 29 -11.87 11.06 5.75
C ARG A 29 -13.13 10.60 6.48
N GLU A 30 -14.14 10.24 5.72
CA GLU A 30 -15.31 9.60 6.29
C GLU A 30 -15.01 8.19 6.77
N THR A 31 -15.43 7.86 7.96
CA THR A 31 -15.32 6.53 8.56
C THR A 31 -16.68 6.09 9.08
N LYS A 32 -16.82 4.82 9.41
CA LYS A 32 -18.08 4.28 9.99
C LYS A 32 -18.47 4.95 11.32
N VAL A 33 -17.53 5.62 11.97
CA VAL A 33 -17.72 6.25 13.30
C VAL A 33 -17.83 7.78 13.19
N GLY A 34 -17.64 8.35 11.98
CA GLY A 34 -17.69 9.79 11.74
C GLY A 34 -16.51 10.29 10.90
N ILE A 35 -16.31 11.60 10.89
CA ILE A 35 -15.23 12.25 10.12
C ILE A 35 -13.94 12.21 10.92
N GLN A 36 -12.92 11.58 10.36
CA GLN A 36 -11.56 11.59 10.88
C GLN A 36 -10.74 12.66 10.15
N ARG A 37 -9.99 13.48 10.89
CA ARG A 37 -9.01 14.42 10.34
C ARG A 37 -7.62 13.82 10.37
N ILE A 38 -6.98 13.75 9.21
CA ILE A 38 -5.62 13.25 9.02
C ILE A 38 -4.71 14.47 8.85
N PRO A 39 -3.88 14.81 9.84
CA PRO A 39 -2.99 15.96 9.73
C PRO A 39 -1.87 15.67 8.71
N ILE A 40 -1.64 16.63 7.83
CA ILE A 40 -0.57 16.60 6.84
C ILE A 40 0.55 17.51 7.32
N ASN A 41 1.54 16.93 7.97
CA ASN A 41 2.70 17.66 8.50
C ASN A 41 3.91 16.75 8.64
N GLN A 42 5.07 17.36 8.90
CA GLN A 42 6.34 16.64 8.98
C GLN A 42 6.46 15.72 10.22
N ASN A 43 5.62 15.87 11.23
CA ASN A 43 5.59 14.99 12.39
C ASN A 43 4.78 13.71 12.12
N ASN A 44 3.82 13.75 11.17
CA ASN A 44 2.96 12.62 10.82
C ASN A 44 3.50 11.81 9.63
N LYS A 45 4.81 11.84 9.39
CA LYS A 45 5.46 11.08 8.32
C LYS A 45 6.24 9.85 8.79
N PHE A 46 6.39 9.68 10.09
CA PHE A 46 7.13 8.54 10.64
C PHE A 46 6.27 7.28 10.68
N VAL A 47 6.93 6.14 10.59
CA VAL A 47 6.27 4.85 10.62
C VAL A 47 6.71 4.02 11.82
N SER A 48 5.81 3.14 12.24
CA SER A 48 6.06 2.11 13.24
C SER A 48 5.74 0.74 12.66
N ARG A 49 6.26 -0.33 13.27
CA ARG A 49 5.86 -1.69 12.92
C ARG A 49 4.77 -2.17 13.85
N ILE A 50 3.70 -2.70 13.29
CA ILE A 50 2.59 -3.28 14.05
C ILE A 50 2.61 -4.79 13.85
N PHE A 51 2.70 -5.50 14.96
CA PHE A 51 2.69 -6.96 15.02
C PHE A 51 1.34 -7.46 15.51
N SER A 52 0.99 -8.69 15.18
CA SER A 52 -0.28 -9.30 15.55
C SER A 52 -0.09 -10.46 16.51
N ARG A 53 -1.16 -10.79 17.24
CA ARG A 53 -1.24 -11.95 18.13
C ARG A 53 -0.14 -12.04 19.19
N GLY A 54 0.35 -10.90 19.66
CA GLY A 54 1.41 -10.84 20.66
C GLY A 54 2.75 -11.46 20.24
N SER A 55 3.01 -11.61 18.95
CA SER A 55 4.21 -12.24 18.41
C SER A 55 4.98 -11.31 17.48
N TRP A 56 6.29 -11.20 17.69
CA TRP A 56 7.20 -10.44 16.84
C TRP A 56 7.46 -11.06 15.45
N THR A 57 6.95 -12.27 15.21
CA THR A 57 7.07 -12.99 13.93
C THR A 57 5.84 -12.84 13.05
N ASN A 58 4.72 -12.35 13.61
CA ASN A 58 3.45 -12.26 12.89
C ASN A 58 3.19 -10.84 12.41
N ASN A 59 2.94 -10.67 11.11
CA ASN A 59 2.76 -9.40 10.41
C ASN A 59 4.02 -8.50 10.47
N GLY A 60 4.02 -7.44 11.25
CA GLY A 60 5.16 -6.51 11.33
C GLY A 60 5.22 -5.54 10.15
N TRP A 61 4.06 -5.16 9.61
CA TRP A 61 3.95 -4.16 8.56
C TRP A 61 4.26 -2.76 9.08
N PHE A 62 4.72 -1.89 8.18
CA PHE A 62 4.97 -0.48 8.49
C PHE A 62 3.68 0.33 8.39
N TYR A 63 3.34 1.03 9.47
CA TYR A 63 2.16 1.90 9.57
C TYR A 63 2.55 3.25 10.17
N GLY A 64 1.80 4.29 9.81
CA GLY A 64 1.87 5.60 10.49
C GLY A 64 1.97 6.80 9.57
N GLY A 65 2.69 6.73 8.46
CA GLY A 65 2.82 7.86 7.55
C GLY A 65 1.45 8.32 6.98
N PHE A 66 1.21 9.63 6.93
CA PHE A 66 -0.07 10.18 6.47
C PHE A 66 -0.44 9.70 5.05
N TRP A 67 0.54 9.44 4.18
CA TRP A 67 0.32 8.94 2.81
C TRP A 67 -0.36 7.57 2.76
N GLN A 68 -0.28 6.78 3.83
CA GLN A 68 -1.00 5.50 3.93
C GLN A 68 -2.46 5.67 4.33
N GLN A 69 -2.81 6.81 4.93
CA GLN A 69 -4.13 7.08 5.50
C GLN A 69 -5.02 7.88 4.54
N ILE A 70 -4.43 8.64 3.63
CA ILE A 70 -5.14 9.47 2.66
C ILE A 70 -5.67 8.66 1.47
N GLY A 71 -6.76 9.15 0.87
CA GLY A 71 -7.37 8.54 -0.31
C GLY A 71 -6.48 8.66 -1.58
N ARG A 72 -6.76 7.81 -2.56
CA ARG A 72 -6.04 7.78 -3.85
C ARG A 72 -6.04 9.14 -4.55
N ASN A 73 -7.11 9.92 -4.40
CA ASN A 73 -7.24 11.24 -5.02
C ASN A 73 -6.17 12.23 -4.58
N TYR A 74 -5.66 12.09 -3.35
CA TYR A 74 -4.61 12.94 -2.81
C TYR A 74 -3.21 12.38 -3.01
N ARG A 75 -3.05 11.05 -3.14
CA ARG A 75 -1.72 10.42 -3.28
C ARG A 75 -0.99 10.82 -4.54
N LYS A 76 -1.71 11.08 -5.63
CA LYS A 76 -1.15 11.57 -6.89
C LYS A 76 -0.48 12.95 -6.78
N ASP A 77 -0.87 13.73 -5.78
CA ASP A 77 -0.38 15.11 -5.55
C ASP A 77 0.69 15.17 -4.45
N ILE A 78 1.22 14.02 -4.03
CA ILE A 78 2.33 13.95 -3.07
C ILE A 78 3.62 14.42 -3.75
N PHE A 79 4.36 15.25 -3.01
CA PHE A 79 5.70 15.71 -3.37
C PHE A 79 6.72 15.22 -2.34
N ILE A 80 7.88 14.81 -2.81
CA ILE A 80 9.03 14.45 -1.98
C ILE A 80 10.19 15.36 -2.34
N ASN A 81 10.66 16.16 -1.36
CA ASN A 81 11.73 17.13 -1.55
C ASN A 81 11.47 18.04 -2.78
N ASN A 82 10.25 18.56 -2.87
CA ASN A 82 9.77 19.42 -3.96
C ASN A 82 9.74 18.76 -5.35
N LYS A 83 9.80 17.42 -5.43
CA LYS A 83 9.65 16.67 -6.68
C LYS A 83 8.33 15.90 -6.67
N PRO A 84 7.57 15.92 -7.78
CA PRO A 84 6.34 15.13 -7.87
C PRO A 84 6.65 13.63 -7.79
N THR A 85 5.71 12.88 -7.21
CA THR A 85 5.81 11.42 -7.11
C THR A 85 4.97 10.73 -8.16
N ILE A 86 5.32 9.50 -8.47
CA ILE A 86 4.52 8.60 -9.32
C ILE A 86 4.16 7.39 -8.48
N GLU A 87 2.86 7.08 -8.40
CA GLU A 87 2.38 5.86 -7.76
C GLU A 87 2.55 4.69 -8.73
N VAL A 88 3.38 3.73 -8.35
CA VAL A 88 3.60 2.49 -9.10
C VAL A 88 2.96 1.34 -8.34
N ASP A 89 2.08 0.61 -9.00
CA ASP A 89 1.45 -0.59 -8.46
C ASP A 89 1.98 -1.83 -9.18
N PHE A 90 2.22 -2.89 -8.43
CA PHE A 90 2.66 -4.17 -8.98
C PHE A 90 1.44 -5.07 -9.20
N LYS A 91 1.12 -5.35 -10.44
CA LYS A 91 0.11 -6.35 -10.75
C LYS A 91 0.62 -7.76 -10.38
N GLY A 92 -0.20 -8.50 -9.65
CA GLY A 92 0.08 -9.91 -9.36
C GLY A 92 1.41 -10.20 -8.65
N ILE A 93 1.86 -9.34 -7.72
CA ILE A 93 3.17 -9.49 -7.07
C ILE A 93 3.33 -10.86 -6.37
N HIS A 94 2.31 -11.36 -5.67
CA HIS A 94 2.39 -12.64 -4.96
C HIS A 94 2.53 -13.84 -5.89
N PRO A 95 1.65 -14.03 -6.91
CA PRO A 95 1.82 -15.11 -7.87
C PRO A 95 3.10 -14.97 -8.69
N SER A 96 3.54 -13.75 -9.02
CA SER A 96 4.80 -13.51 -9.72
C SER A 96 6.01 -13.97 -8.90
N ILE A 97 6.08 -13.64 -7.62
CA ILE A 97 7.15 -14.10 -6.73
C ILE A 97 7.18 -15.63 -6.66
N LEU A 98 6.02 -16.28 -6.51
CA LEU A 98 5.95 -17.74 -6.46
C LEU A 98 6.36 -18.41 -7.77
N SER A 99 5.97 -17.83 -8.90
CA SER A 99 6.34 -18.31 -10.23
C SER A 99 7.84 -18.21 -10.45
N ILE A 100 8.44 -17.06 -10.13
CA ILE A 100 9.89 -16.82 -10.25
C ILE A 100 10.67 -17.79 -9.33
N ASN A 101 10.23 -18.01 -8.10
CA ASN A 101 10.85 -18.96 -7.18
C ASN A 101 10.82 -20.41 -7.70
N LYS A 102 9.89 -20.73 -8.61
CA LYS A 102 9.83 -22.02 -9.32
C LYS A 102 10.53 -22.00 -10.69
N GLY A 103 11.29 -20.95 -10.99
CA GLY A 103 12.02 -20.81 -12.25
C GLY A 103 11.11 -20.52 -13.46
N LYS A 104 9.89 -20.02 -13.24
CA LYS A 104 8.94 -19.65 -14.30
C LYS A 104 8.88 -18.13 -14.48
N ALA A 105 8.32 -17.67 -15.60
CA ALA A 105 8.08 -16.26 -15.84
C ALA A 105 7.09 -15.65 -14.83
N SER A 106 7.11 -14.32 -14.68
CA SER A 106 6.13 -13.64 -13.83
C SER A 106 4.72 -13.84 -14.39
N ILE A 107 3.75 -13.99 -13.48
CA ILE A 107 2.34 -14.22 -13.84
C ILE A 107 1.55 -12.97 -13.46
N ASP A 108 0.70 -12.49 -14.39
CA ASP A 108 -0.35 -11.52 -14.11
C ASP A 108 -1.67 -12.26 -13.79
N TYR A 109 -2.63 -11.59 -13.13
CA TYR A 109 -3.99 -12.13 -12.92
C TYR A 109 -4.85 -12.14 -14.20
N GLU A 110 -4.38 -11.56 -15.28
CA GLU A 110 -5.00 -11.67 -16.60
C GLU A 110 -4.63 -13.05 -17.18
N LEU A 111 -5.24 -14.09 -16.64
CA LEU A 111 -5.18 -15.43 -17.20
C LEU A 111 -6.21 -15.50 -18.33
N ASP A 112 -5.79 -15.17 -19.54
CA ASP A 112 -6.63 -15.25 -20.74
C ASP A 112 -7.18 -16.66 -20.98
N GLU A 113 -6.58 -17.67 -20.35
CA GLU A 113 -6.94 -19.08 -20.49
C GLU A 113 -8.01 -19.57 -19.50
N LEU A 114 -8.26 -18.84 -18.39
CA LEU A 114 -9.24 -19.26 -17.39
C LEU A 114 -10.53 -18.44 -17.48
N ILE A 115 -11.44 -18.89 -18.29
CA ILE A 115 -12.78 -18.30 -18.41
C ILE A 115 -13.71 -18.91 -17.38
N LEU A 116 -14.19 -18.11 -16.43
CA LEU A 116 -15.22 -18.50 -15.48
C LEU A 116 -16.60 -18.18 -16.08
N PRO A 117 -17.46 -19.19 -16.37
CA PRO A 117 -18.75 -18.96 -17.00
C PRO A 117 -19.64 -18.03 -16.18
N GLY A 118 -20.29 -17.08 -16.84
CA GLY A 118 -21.25 -16.17 -16.22
C GLY A 118 -20.67 -14.94 -15.54
N LEU A 119 -19.34 -14.74 -15.55
CA LEU A 119 -18.69 -13.56 -15.01
C LEU A 119 -18.17 -12.64 -16.12
N ASN A 120 -18.33 -11.33 -15.95
CA ASN A 120 -17.66 -10.37 -16.80
C ASN A 120 -16.16 -10.26 -16.45
N HIS A 121 -15.35 -9.59 -17.29
CA HIS A 121 -13.90 -9.48 -17.13
C HIS A 121 -13.48 -8.95 -15.74
N ASP A 122 -14.13 -7.91 -15.23
CA ASP A 122 -13.84 -7.32 -13.90
C ASP A 122 -14.17 -8.28 -12.75
N GLN A 123 -15.27 -9.01 -12.86
CA GLN A 123 -15.68 -10.01 -11.87
C GLN A 123 -14.75 -11.21 -11.89
N GLN A 124 -14.32 -11.62 -13.07
CA GLN A 124 -13.35 -12.72 -13.26
C GLN A 124 -12.01 -12.37 -12.64
N THR A 125 -11.46 -11.21 -12.89
CA THR A 125 -10.21 -10.74 -12.30
C THR A 125 -10.31 -10.66 -10.76
N LYS A 126 -11.43 -10.21 -10.21
CA LYS A 126 -11.67 -10.18 -8.76
C LYS A 126 -11.74 -11.59 -8.16
N ALA A 127 -12.42 -12.52 -8.83
CA ALA A 127 -12.51 -13.91 -8.40
C ALA A 127 -11.14 -14.60 -8.42
N LEU A 128 -10.33 -14.40 -9.46
CA LEU A 128 -8.98 -14.93 -9.56
C LEU A 128 -8.06 -14.38 -8.45
N LYS A 129 -8.12 -13.09 -8.17
CA LYS A 129 -7.39 -12.48 -7.06
C LYS A 129 -7.76 -13.10 -5.71
N LEU A 130 -9.04 -13.35 -5.48
CA LEU A 130 -9.53 -13.99 -4.26
C LEU A 130 -9.07 -15.44 -4.14
N LEU A 131 -9.14 -16.21 -5.24
CA LEU A 131 -8.66 -17.59 -5.27
C LEU A 131 -7.17 -17.70 -4.97
N VAL A 132 -6.35 -16.81 -5.55
CA VAL A 132 -4.91 -16.78 -5.26
C VAL A 132 -4.64 -16.40 -3.80
N LEU A 133 -5.38 -15.45 -3.24
CA LEU A 133 -5.27 -15.07 -1.82
C LEU A 133 -5.61 -16.24 -0.89
N ILE A 134 -6.68 -17.00 -1.19
CA ILE A 134 -7.08 -18.18 -0.40
C ILE A 134 -6.04 -19.30 -0.53
N ALA A 135 -5.49 -19.50 -1.71
CA ALA A 135 -4.48 -20.54 -1.94
C ALA A 135 -3.13 -20.25 -1.26
N LEU A 136 -2.87 -19.00 -0.89
CA LEU A 136 -1.63 -18.55 -0.26
C LEU A 136 -1.76 -18.33 1.26
N SER A 137 -2.95 -18.46 1.83
CA SER A 137 -3.24 -18.32 3.27
C SER A 137 -3.09 -19.65 4.01
#